data_896fa0b5e1c950dbec8a8d7b0a3060da
#
_entry.id   896fa0b5e1c950dbec8a8d7b0a3060da
#
_cell.length_a   1.000
_cell.length_b   1.000
_cell.length_c   1.000
_cell.angle_alpha   90.00
_cell.angle_beta   90.00
_cell.angle_gamma   90.00
#
_symmetry.space_group_name_H-M   'P 1'
#
loop_
_entity.id
_entity.type
_entity.pdbx_description
1 polymer ?
#
loop_
_entity_poly.entity_id
_entity_poly.type
_entity_poly.pdbx_seq_one_letter_code
_entity_poly.pdbx_strand_id
1 'polypeptide(L)'
;MRPRSSLLMLSLVLFSLLGGCATAPTGTEANADGSREASATQHRRGAERPVRETENERYNERIAQVSKDIRAICTSPANRLYYAKTPCLPSGMTEAHLKDGSRITPQARRVAQQVFENLHKLNEDTRDLMTSLGDARLIRLARHSREVVDPKIEAMQTALLNGTMTWAQYNRARLEVFESSKAGAPAE
;
A
#
# COMPACT_ATOMS: atom_id res chain seq x y z
N MET A 1 6.27 -8.85 -25.41
CA MET A 1 5.18 -8.85 -24.41
C MET A 1 5.80 -8.49 -23.08
N ARG A 2 5.53 -7.32 -22.53
CA ARG A 2 6.10 -6.84 -21.26
C ARG A 2 5.09 -7.09 -20.15
N PRO A 3 5.44 -7.75 -19.03
CA PRO A 3 4.52 -7.92 -17.92
C PRO A 3 4.43 -6.61 -17.14
N ARG A 4 3.44 -5.80 -17.46
CA ARG A 4 3.16 -4.53 -16.78
C ARG A 4 2.25 -4.66 -15.54
N SER A 5 1.88 -5.87 -15.15
CA SER A 5 0.76 -6.08 -14.21
C SER A 5 1.14 -6.45 -12.78
N SER A 6 2.42 -6.64 -12.46
CA SER A 6 2.81 -7.19 -11.15
C SER A 6 3.12 -6.18 -10.04
N LEU A 7 3.23 -4.90 -10.37
CA LEU A 7 3.60 -3.88 -9.37
C LEU A 7 2.40 -3.24 -8.66
N LEU A 8 1.20 -3.46 -9.17
CA LEU A 8 -0.01 -2.74 -8.74
C LEU A 8 -0.71 -3.28 -7.49
N MET A 9 -0.25 -4.40 -6.89
CA MET A 9 -1.06 -5.14 -5.92
C MET A 9 -0.39 -5.31 -4.56
N LEU A 10 0.57 -4.46 -4.23
CA LEU A 10 1.45 -4.76 -3.13
C LEU A 10 0.97 -4.31 -1.78
N SER A 11 -0.01 -3.49 -1.74
CA SER A 11 -0.39 -2.89 -0.49
C SER A 11 -1.89 -2.70 -0.43
N LEU A 12 -2.53 -3.39 0.46
CA LEU A 12 -3.92 -3.14 0.77
C LEU A 12 -4.18 -1.70 1.24
N VAL A 13 -3.14 -0.99 1.56
CA VAL A 13 -3.21 0.39 2.08
C VAL A 13 -2.37 1.36 1.26
N LEU A 14 -1.29 0.91 0.64
CA LEU A 14 -0.39 1.81 -0.09
C LEU A 14 -0.80 2.09 -1.54
N PHE A 15 -1.68 1.30 -2.12
CA PHE A 15 -1.86 1.31 -3.58
C PHE A 15 -2.89 2.27 -4.12
N SER A 16 -3.66 2.90 -3.29
CA SER A 16 -4.50 4.03 -3.74
C SER A 16 -3.68 5.27 -4.17
N LEU A 17 -2.36 5.21 -4.01
CA LEU A 17 -1.49 6.38 -4.19
C LEU A 17 -0.73 6.46 -5.52
N LEU A 18 -0.63 5.39 -6.29
CA LEU A 18 0.25 5.37 -7.47
C LEU A 18 -0.50 5.47 -8.81
N GLY A 19 -1.79 5.78 -8.79
CA GLY A 19 -2.61 5.94 -10.01
C GLY A 19 -2.51 7.28 -10.73
N GLY A 20 -1.58 8.12 -10.40
CA GLY A 20 -1.39 9.42 -11.02
C GLY A 20 -0.22 9.45 -12.00
N CYS A 21 -0.33 8.87 -13.19
CA CYS A 21 0.52 9.25 -14.31
C CYS A 21 0.05 10.59 -14.83
N ALA A 22 0.74 11.66 -14.45
CA ALA A 22 0.61 12.94 -15.11
C ALA A 22 1.10 12.83 -16.56
N THR A 23 0.18 12.80 -17.51
CA THR A 23 0.47 13.07 -18.91
C THR A 23 0.83 14.54 -19.05
N ALA A 24 2.09 14.82 -19.37
CA ALA A 24 2.54 16.14 -19.77
C ALA A 24 1.88 16.52 -21.11
N PRO A 25 1.27 17.69 -21.24
CA PRO A 25 0.89 18.20 -22.53
C PRO A 25 2.13 18.76 -23.24
N THR A 26 2.50 18.13 -24.35
CA THR A 26 3.33 18.78 -25.40
C THR A 26 2.46 19.81 -26.12
N GLY A 27 2.78 21.05 -25.94
CA GLY A 27 2.19 22.17 -26.67
C GLY A 27 3.28 23.19 -26.96
N THR A 28 3.85 23.10 -28.15
CA THR A 28 4.65 24.12 -28.81
C THR A 28 3.71 25.23 -29.27
N GLU A 29 3.98 26.49 -28.92
CA GLU A 29 3.92 27.60 -29.90
C GLU A 29 4.49 28.85 -29.27
N ALA A 30 5.31 29.50 -30.07
CA ALA A 30 5.99 30.74 -29.80
C ALA A 30 5.02 31.96 -29.85
N ASN A 31 5.22 32.93 -28.96
CA ASN A 31 5.14 34.34 -29.37
C ASN A 31 5.98 35.21 -28.44
N ALA A 32 6.74 36.07 -29.08
CA ALA A 32 7.58 37.09 -28.51
C ALA A 32 6.73 38.29 -28.05
N ASP A 33 7.17 38.87 -26.99
CA ASP A 33 7.30 40.31 -26.70
C ASP A 33 6.86 40.65 -25.27
N GLY A 34 7.62 41.50 -24.58
CA GLY A 34 7.24 42.01 -23.27
C GLY A 34 8.33 41.94 -22.20
N SER A 35 9.34 42.77 -22.34
CA SER A 35 10.42 43.00 -21.40
C SER A 35 9.98 43.51 -20.03
N ARG A 36 10.79 43.13 -18.99
CA ARG A 36 11.00 43.75 -17.68
C ARG A 36 9.87 43.65 -16.68
N GLU A 37 9.97 42.64 -15.85
CA GLU A 37 9.69 42.65 -14.42
C GLU A 37 9.74 41.22 -13.78
N ALA A 38 10.64 40.38 -14.21
CA ALA A 38 10.66 38.98 -13.76
C ALA A 38 11.89 38.59 -12.93
N SER A 39 12.61 39.51 -12.29
CA SER A 39 13.88 39.16 -11.63
C SER A 39 13.81 38.84 -10.15
N ALA A 40 12.70 39.10 -9.44
CA ALA A 40 12.62 38.91 -7.99
C ALA A 40 11.94 37.58 -7.55
N THR A 41 11.17 36.93 -8.43
CA THR A 41 10.38 35.75 -8.07
C THR A 41 11.08 34.44 -8.43
N GLN A 42 12.08 34.49 -9.28
CA GLN A 42 12.78 33.28 -9.74
C GLN A 42 13.79 32.71 -8.72
N HIS A 43 14.29 33.53 -7.78
CA HIS A 43 15.29 33.08 -6.79
C HIS A 43 14.71 32.29 -5.65
N ARG A 44 13.37 32.34 -5.38
CA ARG A 44 12.73 31.57 -4.32
C ARG A 44 12.29 30.17 -4.75
N ARG A 45 12.03 29.95 -6.05
CA ARG A 45 11.62 28.64 -6.56
C ARG A 45 12.76 27.63 -6.76
N GLY A 46 14.00 28.11 -6.86
CA GLY A 46 15.17 27.27 -7.11
C GLY A 46 15.69 26.50 -5.89
N ALA A 47 15.38 26.94 -4.67
CA ALA A 47 15.90 26.31 -3.45
C ALA A 47 15.01 25.19 -2.89
N GLU A 48 13.70 25.18 -3.21
CA GLU A 48 12.77 24.15 -2.73
C GLU A 48 12.74 22.88 -3.62
N ARG A 49 13.14 22.97 -4.89
CA ARG A 49 13.16 21.83 -5.81
C ARG A 49 14.07 20.68 -5.37
N PRO A 50 15.35 20.89 -5.02
CA PRO A 50 16.24 19.79 -4.68
C PRO A 50 15.81 19.04 -3.41
N VAL A 51 15.20 19.72 -2.44
CA VAL A 51 14.72 19.07 -1.19
C VAL A 51 13.53 18.18 -1.46
N ARG A 52 12.56 18.63 -2.24
CA ARG A 52 11.37 17.82 -2.62
C ARG A 52 11.73 16.62 -3.50
N GLU A 53 12.71 16.78 -4.38
CA GLU A 53 13.18 15.70 -5.25
C GLU A 53 13.82 14.60 -4.43
N THR A 54 14.69 14.92 -3.48
CA THR A 54 15.33 13.97 -2.56
C THR A 54 14.34 13.29 -1.61
N GLU A 55 13.29 13.97 -1.16
CA GLU A 55 12.23 13.37 -0.33
C GLU A 55 11.39 12.37 -1.13
N ASN A 56 11.01 12.71 -2.37
CA ASN A 56 10.31 11.78 -3.26
C ASN A 56 11.15 10.56 -3.63
N GLU A 57 12.44 10.73 -3.85
CA GLU A 57 13.36 9.62 -4.10
C GLU A 57 13.41 8.67 -2.90
N ARG A 58 13.60 9.17 -1.68
CA ARG A 58 13.58 8.38 -0.45
C ARG A 58 12.26 7.65 -0.25
N TYR A 59 11.14 8.30 -0.54
CA TYR A 59 9.84 7.67 -0.48
C TYR A 59 9.73 6.51 -1.47
N ASN A 60 10.11 6.75 -2.73
CA ASN A 60 10.05 5.72 -3.77
C ASN A 60 10.98 4.54 -3.47
N GLU A 61 12.19 4.80 -2.98
CA GLU A 61 13.12 3.76 -2.54
C GLU A 61 12.54 2.94 -1.39
N ARG A 62 11.93 3.60 -0.40
CA ARG A 62 11.30 2.90 0.72
C ARG A 62 10.11 2.05 0.28
N ILE A 63 9.24 2.56 -0.59
CA ILE A 63 8.13 1.80 -1.17
C ILE A 63 8.64 0.60 -1.97
N ALA A 64 9.71 0.77 -2.73
CA ALA A 64 10.35 -0.34 -3.43
C ALA A 64 10.91 -1.40 -2.47
N GLN A 65 11.49 -0.98 -1.34
CA GLN A 65 11.97 -1.89 -0.31
C GLN A 65 10.82 -2.62 0.39
N VAL A 66 9.78 -1.91 0.82
CA VAL A 66 8.56 -2.51 1.39
C VAL A 66 7.96 -3.56 0.44
N SER A 67 7.99 -3.28 -0.85
CA SER A 67 7.56 -4.20 -1.89
C SER A 67 8.36 -5.51 -1.91
N LYS A 68 9.67 -5.41 -1.73
CA LYS A 68 10.56 -6.58 -1.63
C LYS A 68 10.31 -7.36 -0.35
N ASP A 69 10.15 -6.65 0.77
CA ASP A 69 9.94 -7.25 2.09
C ASP A 69 8.62 -8.02 2.16
N ILE A 70 7.52 -7.46 1.64
CA ILE A 70 6.24 -8.16 1.53
C ILE A 70 6.39 -9.40 0.66
N ARG A 71 7.07 -9.30 -0.47
CA ARG A 71 7.31 -10.46 -1.34
C ARG A 71 8.10 -11.55 -0.61
N ALA A 72 9.13 -11.17 0.15
CA ALA A 72 9.91 -12.10 0.96
C ALA A 72 9.05 -12.80 2.02
N ILE A 73 8.17 -12.05 2.71
CA ILE A 73 7.21 -12.65 3.66
C ILE A 73 6.28 -13.64 2.94
N CYS A 74 5.75 -13.28 1.77
CA CYS A 74 4.82 -14.12 1.02
C CYS A 74 5.45 -15.41 0.47
N THR A 75 6.72 -15.36 0.09
CA THR A 75 7.43 -16.51 -0.52
C THR A 75 8.23 -17.33 0.47
N SER A 76 8.31 -16.88 1.72
CA SER A 76 9.04 -17.59 2.76
C SER A 76 8.47 -19.01 2.99
N PRO A 77 9.32 -20.05 2.95
CA PRO A 77 8.88 -21.42 3.30
C PRO A 77 8.29 -21.51 4.71
N ALA A 78 8.76 -20.68 5.66
CA ALA A 78 8.23 -20.64 7.02
C ALA A 78 6.76 -20.20 7.08
N ASN A 79 6.31 -19.41 6.11
CA ASN A 79 4.95 -18.86 6.04
C ASN A 79 3.99 -19.70 5.18
N ARG A 80 4.47 -20.84 4.64
CA ARG A 80 3.71 -21.67 3.70
C ARG A 80 2.35 -22.12 4.24
N LEU A 81 2.25 -22.45 5.52
CA LEU A 81 0.99 -22.91 6.12
C LEU A 81 -0.10 -21.85 6.12
N TYR A 82 0.27 -20.59 6.23
CA TYR A 82 -0.66 -19.47 6.11
C TYR A 82 -1.00 -19.20 4.63
N TYR A 83 0.00 -19.08 3.76
CA TYR A 83 -0.24 -18.76 2.35
C TYR A 83 -0.81 -19.91 1.51
N ALA A 84 -0.86 -21.13 2.05
CA ALA A 84 -1.63 -22.22 1.45
C ALA A 84 -3.15 -22.05 1.62
N LYS A 85 -3.60 -21.18 2.54
CA LYS A 85 -5.00 -20.94 2.87
C LYS A 85 -5.53 -19.58 2.42
N THR A 86 -4.63 -18.68 2.13
CA THR A 86 -4.96 -17.31 1.70
C THR A 86 -3.86 -16.81 0.77
N PRO A 87 -4.17 -16.17 -0.36
CA PRO A 87 -3.14 -15.65 -1.24
C PRO A 87 -2.43 -14.46 -0.60
N CYS A 88 -1.19 -14.21 -1.01
CA CYS A 88 -0.42 -13.05 -0.58
C CYS A 88 -1.22 -11.75 -0.84
N LEU A 89 -1.78 -11.62 -2.02
CA LEU A 89 -2.56 -10.46 -2.44
C LEU A 89 -4.04 -10.83 -2.53
N PRO A 90 -4.95 -9.99 -2.01
CA PRO A 90 -6.39 -10.27 -2.10
C PRO A 90 -6.90 -10.45 -3.53
N SER A 91 -6.28 -9.79 -4.51
CA SER A 91 -6.60 -9.97 -5.94
C SER A 91 -6.31 -11.38 -6.47
N GLY A 92 -5.50 -12.16 -5.77
CA GLY A 92 -5.23 -13.56 -6.07
C GLY A 92 -6.25 -14.54 -5.44
N MET A 93 -7.33 -14.05 -4.81
CA MET A 93 -8.37 -14.89 -4.25
C MET A 93 -9.01 -15.76 -5.34
N THR A 94 -9.09 -17.05 -5.06
CA THR A 94 -9.79 -18.02 -5.89
C THR A 94 -11.06 -18.48 -5.20
N GLU A 95 -11.93 -19.11 -5.96
CA GLU A 95 -13.16 -19.69 -5.42
C GLU A 95 -12.88 -20.74 -4.33
N ALA A 96 -11.79 -21.50 -4.46
CA ALA A 96 -11.35 -22.45 -3.45
C ALA A 96 -11.03 -21.76 -2.11
N HIS A 97 -10.35 -20.60 -2.15
CA HIS A 97 -10.08 -19.81 -0.95
C HIS A 97 -11.38 -19.28 -0.30
N LEU A 98 -12.35 -18.88 -1.11
CA LEU A 98 -13.63 -18.33 -0.66
C LEU A 98 -14.62 -19.40 -0.17
N LYS A 99 -14.34 -20.68 -0.44
CA LYS A 99 -15.15 -21.83 0.01
C LYS A 99 -14.50 -22.65 1.12
N ASP A 100 -13.25 -22.35 1.54
CA ASP A 100 -12.56 -23.08 2.59
C ASP A 100 -13.21 -22.87 3.96
N GLY A 101 -14.13 -23.75 4.32
CA GLY A 101 -14.83 -23.75 5.61
C GLY A 101 -13.98 -24.23 6.80
N SER A 102 -12.72 -24.60 6.59
CA SER A 102 -11.84 -25.06 7.67
C SER A 102 -11.47 -23.93 8.62
N ARG A 103 -11.19 -24.29 9.89
CA ARG A 103 -10.68 -23.37 10.90
C ARG A 103 -9.16 -23.46 10.98
N ILE A 104 -8.56 -22.44 11.58
CA ILE A 104 -7.11 -22.39 11.75
C ILE A 104 -6.64 -23.51 12.69
N THR A 105 -5.60 -24.22 12.27
CA THR A 105 -4.94 -25.22 13.12
C THR A 105 -3.95 -24.55 14.09
N PRO A 106 -3.58 -25.18 15.22
CA PRO A 106 -2.59 -24.63 16.15
C PRO A 106 -1.25 -24.29 15.49
N GLN A 107 -0.81 -25.10 14.53
CA GLN A 107 0.42 -24.84 13.79
C GLN A 107 0.28 -23.65 12.85
N ALA A 108 -0.80 -23.59 12.06
CA ALA A 108 -1.06 -22.46 11.16
C ALA A 108 -1.28 -21.15 11.93
N ARG A 109 -1.83 -21.22 13.16
CA ARG A 109 -2.01 -20.06 14.05
C ARG A 109 -0.69 -19.38 14.39
N ARG A 110 0.33 -20.16 14.81
CA ARG A 110 1.66 -19.62 15.11
C ARG A 110 2.28 -18.92 13.89
N VAL A 111 2.14 -19.55 12.72
CA VAL A 111 2.64 -18.97 11.46
C VAL A 111 1.86 -17.70 11.09
N ALA A 112 0.53 -17.73 11.20
CA ALA A 112 -0.30 -16.56 10.90
C ALA A 112 0.03 -15.37 11.82
N GLN A 113 0.22 -15.63 13.10
CA GLN A 113 0.60 -14.61 14.07
C GLN A 113 1.92 -13.94 13.68
N GLN A 114 2.95 -14.70 13.35
CA GLN A 114 4.24 -14.16 12.89
C GLN A 114 4.11 -13.36 11.59
N VAL A 115 3.28 -13.82 10.66
CA VAL A 115 3.00 -13.08 9.41
C VAL A 115 2.32 -11.74 9.73
N PHE A 116 1.33 -11.73 10.62
CA PHE A 116 0.61 -10.50 10.99
C PHE A 116 1.52 -9.49 11.68
N GLU A 117 2.37 -9.93 12.61
CA GLU A 117 3.35 -9.07 13.28
C GLU A 117 4.32 -8.43 12.28
N ASN A 118 4.86 -9.21 11.34
CA ASN A 118 5.78 -8.71 10.33
C ASN A 118 5.10 -7.71 9.38
N LEU A 119 3.87 -7.99 8.94
CA LEU A 119 3.12 -7.08 8.07
C LEU A 119 2.70 -5.81 8.80
N HIS A 120 2.30 -5.92 10.08
CA HIS A 120 1.96 -4.76 10.90
C HIS A 120 3.17 -3.81 11.05
N LYS A 121 4.33 -4.36 11.37
CA LYS A 121 5.58 -3.57 11.46
C LYS A 121 5.89 -2.84 10.15
N LEU A 122 5.84 -3.52 9.02
CA LEU A 122 6.09 -2.90 7.70
C LEU A 122 5.09 -1.77 7.40
N ASN A 123 3.82 -1.96 7.75
CA ASN A 123 2.79 -0.96 7.55
C ASN A 123 3.03 0.27 8.45
N GLU A 124 3.39 0.08 9.73
CA GLU A 124 3.73 1.19 10.62
C GLU A 124 4.94 1.97 10.11
N ASP A 125 6.06 1.29 9.82
CA ASP A 125 7.27 1.92 9.27
C ASP A 125 6.96 2.75 8.01
N THR A 126 6.02 2.28 7.19
CA THR A 126 5.60 2.98 5.97
C THR A 126 4.75 4.22 6.28
N ARG A 127 3.81 4.12 7.21
CA ARG A 127 2.97 5.26 7.62
C ARG A 127 3.78 6.35 8.31
N ASP A 128 4.77 5.97 9.09
CA ASP A 128 5.69 6.91 9.73
C ASP A 128 6.50 7.68 8.69
N LEU A 129 6.97 6.99 7.66
CA LEU A 129 7.62 7.64 6.53
C LEU A 129 6.65 8.62 5.82
N MET A 130 5.43 8.18 5.49
CA MET A 130 4.42 9.04 4.85
C MET A 130 4.15 10.30 5.66
N THR A 131 4.11 10.17 6.98
CA THR A 131 3.89 11.30 7.89
C THR A 131 5.11 12.24 7.94
N SER A 132 6.33 11.68 7.94
CA SER A 132 7.59 12.44 8.03
C SER A 132 7.86 13.30 6.81
N LEU A 133 7.32 12.96 5.65
CA LEU A 133 7.47 13.73 4.41
C LEU A 133 6.69 15.06 4.40
N GLY A 134 5.76 15.25 5.33
CA GLY A 134 5.01 16.50 5.44
C GLY A 134 3.97 16.74 4.34
N ASP A 135 3.82 15.83 3.38
CA ASP A 135 2.80 15.93 2.34
C ASP A 135 1.41 15.69 2.93
N ALA A 136 0.52 16.66 2.78
CA ALA A 136 -0.82 16.62 3.37
C ALA A 136 -1.67 15.44 2.88
N ARG A 137 -1.48 14.98 1.64
CA ARG A 137 -2.16 13.81 1.07
C ARG A 137 -1.65 12.54 1.72
N LEU A 138 -0.34 12.37 1.85
CA LEU A 138 0.28 11.21 2.51
C LEU A 138 -0.11 11.13 3.99
N ILE A 139 -0.13 12.28 4.69
CA ILE A 139 -0.56 12.36 6.09
C ILE A 139 -2.03 11.92 6.23
N ARG A 140 -2.92 12.42 5.38
CA ARG A 140 -4.34 12.01 5.40
C ARG A 140 -4.50 10.51 5.16
N LEU A 141 -3.71 9.96 4.25
CA LEU A 141 -3.76 8.55 3.92
C LEU A 141 -3.24 7.68 5.06
N ALA A 142 -2.11 8.04 5.66
CA ALA A 142 -1.57 7.36 6.84
C ALA A 142 -2.58 7.36 7.99
N ARG A 143 -3.26 8.49 8.21
CA ARG A 143 -4.32 8.62 9.22
C ARG A 143 -5.52 7.73 8.89
N HIS A 144 -6.03 7.79 7.67
CA HIS A 144 -7.16 6.94 7.23
C HIS A 144 -6.83 5.46 7.42
N SER A 145 -5.61 5.05 7.08
CA SER A 145 -5.15 3.68 7.31
C SER A 145 -5.26 3.29 8.79
N ARG A 146 -4.71 4.10 9.71
CA ARG A 146 -4.74 3.82 11.15
C ARG A 146 -6.15 3.84 11.75
N GLU A 147 -6.97 4.79 11.35
CA GLU A 147 -8.27 5.02 11.98
C GLU A 147 -9.39 4.14 11.41
N VAL A 148 -9.31 3.76 10.14
CA VAL A 148 -10.41 3.09 9.43
C VAL A 148 -10.06 1.68 8.97
N VAL A 149 -8.84 1.49 8.43
CA VAL A 149 -8.46 0.21 7.81
C VAL A 149 -7.91 -0.77 8.83
N ASP A 150 -6.95 -0.33 9.65
CA ASP A 150 -6.28 -1.21 10.62
C ASP A 150 -7.23 -1.86 11.62
N PRO A 151 -8.23 -1.17 12.21
CA PRO A 151 -9.16 -1.82 13.12
C PRO A 151 -9.93 -2.96 12.48
N LYS A 152 -10.27 -2.86 11.19
CA LYS A 152 -10.95 -3.94 10.45
C LYS A 152 -10.01 -5.13 10.21
N ILE A 153 -8.75 -4.84 9.87
CA ILE A 153 -7.73 -5.86 9.68
C ILE A 153 -7.46 -6.60 10.99
N GLU A 154 -7.25 -5.89 12.08
CA GLU A 154 -7.00 -6.46 13.40
C GLU A 154 -8.18 -7.31 13.90
N ALA A 155 -9.41 -6.86 13.71
CA ALA A 155 -10.60 -7.60 14.10
C ALA A 155 -10.70 -8.94 13.36
N MET A 156 -10.48 -8.97 12.03
CA MET A 156 -10.54 -10.22 11.27
C MET A 156 -9.34 -11.14 11.56
N GLN A 157 -8.14 -10.59 11.81
CA GLN A 157 -6.96 -11.36 12.21
C GLN A 157 -7.17 -12.02 13.58
N THR A 158 -7.68 -11.26 14.54
CA THR A 158 -8.04 -11.74 15.88
C THR A 158 -9.08 -12.86 15.80
N ALA A 159 -10.14 -12.68 15.02
CA ALA A 159 -11.17 -13.69 14.85
C ALA A 159 -10.64 -14.97 14.21
N LEU A 160 -9.73 -14.87 13.23
CA LEU A 160 -9.05 -16.02 12.65
C LEU A 160 -8.18 -16.73 13.70
N LEU A 161 -7.31 -15.99 14.40
CA LEU A 161 -6.41 -16.55 15.41
C LEU A 161 -7.16 -17.24 16.55
N ASN A 162 -8.30 -16.69 16.97
CA ASN A 162 -9.15 -17.29 18.00
C ASN A 162 -9.97 -18.48 17.49
N GLY A 163 -9.95 -18.75 16.18
CA GLY A 163 -10.71 -19.82 15.57
C GLY A 163 -12.23 -19.57 15.53
N THR A 164 -12.68 -18.34 15.76
CA THR A 164 -14.11 -17.96 15.63
C THR A 164 -14.49 -17.74 14.17
N MET A 165 -13.52 -17.52 13.29
CA MET A 165 -13.67 -17.31 11.86
C MET A 165 -13.07 -18.50 11.08
N THR A 166 -13.73 -18.94 10.00
CA THR A 166 -13.17 -19.88 9.03
C THR A 166 -12.25 -19.18 8.03
N TRP A 167 -11.42 -19.92 7.30
CA TRP A 167 -10.60 -19.36 6.24
C TRP A 167 -11.43 -18.70 5.14
N ALA A 168 -12.59 -19.26 4.78
CA ALA A 168 -13.50 -18.64 3.82
C ALA A 168 -13.99 -17.26 4.30
N GLN A 169 -14.39 -17.15 5.57
CA GLN A 169 -14.84 -15.89 6.15
C GLN A 169 -13.71 -14.86 6.21
N TYR A 170 -12.52 -15.28 6.62
CA TYR A 170 -11.33 -14.43 6.65
C TYR A 170 -10.96 -13.91 5.26
N ASN A 171 -10.97 -14.79 4.27
CA ASN A 171 -10.64 -14.44 2.89
C ASN A 171 -11.65 -13.46 2.28
N ARG A 172 -12.95 -13.63 2.57
CA ARG A 172 -13.99 -12.66 2.15
C ARG A 172 -13.78 -11.31 2.81
N ALA A 173 -13.53 -11.28 4.11
CA ALA A 173 -13.27 -10.03 4.84
C ALA A 173 -12.02 -9.31 4.30
N ARG A 174 -10.95 -10.03 3.98
CA ARG A 174 -9.76 -9.44 3.33
C ARG A 174 -10.09 -8.83 1.97
N LEU A 175 -10.90 -9.52 1.17
CA LEU A 175 -11.30 -9.03 -0.15
C LEU A 175 -12.18 -7.78 -0.02
N GLU A 176 -13.12 -7.76 0.92
CA GLU A 176 -13.97 -6.61 1.21
C GLU A 176 -13.16 -5.38 1.64
N VAL A 177 -12.22 -5.54 2.57
CA VAL A 177 -11.33 -4.45 2.98
C VAL A 177 -10.52 -3.93 1.79
N PHE A 178 -10.02 -4.83 0.95
CA PHE A 178 -9.27 -4.46 -0.26
C PHE A 178 -10.10 -3.67 -1.27
N GLU A 179 -11.34 -4.11 -1.57
CA GLU A 179 -12.21 -3.41 -2.51
C GLU A 179 -12.70 -2.07 -1.94
N SER A 180 -13.03 -2.02 -0.64
CA SER A 180 -13.43 -0.77 0.01
C SER A 180 -12.30 0.26 0.07
N SER A 181 -11.04 -0.19 0.23
CA SER A 181 -9.89 0.72 0.23
C SER A 181 -9.61 1.33 -1.15
N LYS A 182 -9.94 0.63 -2.24
CA LYS A 182 -9.87 1.19 -3.59
C LYS A 182 -10.94 2.27 -3.83
N ALA A 183 -12.16 2.03 -3.32
CA ALA A 183 -13.28 2.95 -3.49
C ALA A 183 -13.18 4.19 -2.59
N GLY A 184 -12.55 4.06 -1.43
CA GLY A 184 -12.42 5.11 -0.42
C GLY A 184 -11.11 5.93 -0.52
N ALA A 185 -10.30 5.72 -1.55
CA ALA A 185 -9.16 6.58 -1.79
C ALA A 185 -9.65 8.02 -1.98
N PRO A 186 -9.17 9.00 -1.19
CA PRO A 186 -9.57 10.39 -1.36
C PRO A 186 -9.30 10.81 -2.80
N ALA A 187 -10.36 11.28 -3.48
CA ALA A 187 -10.23 11.88 -4.81
C ALA A 187 -9.22 13.03 -4.76
N GLU A 188 -8.48 13.20 -5.84
CA GLU A 188 -7.48 14.25 -6.01
C GLU A 188 -8.08 15.66 -5.93
#